data_2463369f0f0e175bffbe84e10ab46f4c
#
_entry.id   2463369f0f0e175bffbe84e10ab46f4c
#
_cell.length_a   1.000
_cell.length_b   1.000
_cell.length_c   1.000
_cell.angle_alpha   90.00
_cell.angle_beta   90.00
_cell.angle_gamma   90.00
#
_symmetry.space_group_name_H-M   'P 1'
#
loop_
_entity.id
_entity.type
_entity.pdbx_description
1 polymer ?
#
loop_
_entity_poly.entity_id
_entity_poly.type
_entity_poly.pdbx_seq_one_letter_code
_entity_poly.pdbx_strand_id
1 'polypeptide(L)'
;MRMSLTRERLLSYFCSQLNSFIPDGSLVKPEHLENSFNHILKRVEYCFSQVNNKYFRSDGETVFNHLNGDQYAMFLYFAANTVYKDSNQVELATKIFLLNKYLHGIDAFYEVELPDIFVFVHPLGTVLGRGNYSNYFIVYQRCN
;
A
#
# COMPACT_ATOMS: atom_id res chain seq x y z
N MET A 1 13.97 -5.73 6.13
CA MET A 1 12.90 -4.97 6.80
C MET A 1 12.23 -5.82 7.87
N ARG A 2 12.15 -5.31 9.08
CA ARG A 2 11.41 -5.95 10.17
C ARG A 2 9.92 -5.62 10.04
N MET A 3 9.09 -6.64 10.00
CA MET A 3 7.64 -6.49 9.89
C MET A 3 6.94 -6.92 11.18
N SER A 4 5.85 -6.25 11.54
CA SER A 4 5.02 -6.60 12.69
C SER A 4 4.22 -7.91 12.51
N LEU A 5 4.07 -8.37 11.26
CA LEU A 5 3.54 -9.68 10.89
C LEU A 5 4.56 -10.41 10.02
N THR A 6 4.58 -11.74 10.07
CA THR A 6 5.32 -12.52 9.07
C THR A 6 4.72 -12.28 7.68
N ARG A 7 5.49 -12.57 6.63
CA ARG A 7 5.02 -12.44 5.24
C ARG A 7 3.68 -13.16 5.02
N GLU A 8 3.58 -14.37 5.49
CA GLU A 8 2.39 -15.23 5.33
C GLU A 8 1.19 -14.67 6.09
N ARG A 9 1.41 -14.18 7.31
CA ARG A 9 0.36 -13.56 8.12
C ARG A 9 -0.11 -12.23 7.53
N LEU A 10 0.80 -11.43 6.98
CA LEU A 10 0.46 -10.18 6.31
C LEU A 10 -0.40 -10.46 5.06
N LEU A 11 -0.02 -11.47 4.27
CA LEU A 11 -0.79 -11.86 3.08
C LEU A 11 -2.19 -12.36 3.46
N SER A 12 -2.30 -13.19 4.49
CA SER A 12 -3.59 -13.69 5.01
C SER A 12 -4.46 -12.54 5.55
N TYR A 13 -3.88 -11.65 6.34
CA TYR A 13 -4.54 -10.46 6.87
C TYR A 13 -5.08 -9.57 5.74
N PHE A 14 -4.28 -9.33 4.72
CA PHE A 14 -4.65 -8.54 3.55
C PHE A 14 -5.82 -9.16 2.77
N CYS A 15 -5.76 -10.46 2.47
CA CYS A 15 -6.86 -11.17 1.82
C CYS A 15 -8.15 -11.13 2.65
N SER A 16 -8.05 -11.32 3.97
CA SER A 16 -9.21 -11.26 4.87
C SER A 16 -9.87 -9.89 4.85
N GLN A 17 -9.10 -8.81 4.82
CA GLN A 17 -9.65 -7.46 4.72
C GLN A 17 -10.37 -7.25 3.38
N LEU A 18 -9.75 -7.64 2.26
CA LEU A 18 -10.37 -7.52 0.94
C LEU A 18 -11.72 -8.24 0.89
N ASN A 19 -11.78 -9.47 1.41
CA ASN A 19 -13.00 -10.27 1.41
C ASN A 19 -14.06 -9.77 2.38
N SER A 20 -13.66 -9.14 3.48
CA SER A 20 -14.58 -8.57 4.47
C SER A 20 -15.16 -7.23 4.06
N PHE A 21 -14.35 -6.36 3.45
CA PHE A 21 -14.79 -5.04 3.01
C PHE A 21 -15.49 -5.06 1.65
N ILE A 22 -15.19 -6.04 0.80
CA ILE A 22 -15.80 -6.20 -0.53
C ILE A 22 -16.33 -7.64 -0.67
N PRO A 23 -17.44 -7.95 0.02
CA PRO A 23 -18.03 -9.29 0.01
C PRO A 23 -18.94 -9.51 -1.22
N ASP A 24 -18.37 -9.40 -2.41
CA ASP A 24 -19.08 -9.48 -3.70
C ASP A 24 -19.20 -10.92 -4.26
N GLY A 25 -18.77 -11.92 -3.49
CA GLY A 25 -18.79 -13.33 -3.91
C GLY A 25 -17.55 -13.77 -4.69
N SER A 26 -16.69 -12.83 -5.12
CA SER A 26 -15.43 -13.11 -5.79
C SER A 26 -14.28 -13.05 -4.78
N LEU A 27 -13.99 -14.19 -4.15
CA LEU A 27 -12.99 -14.27 -3.09
C LEU A 27 -11.57 -14.05 -3.59
N VAL A 28 -10.82 -13.20 -2.91
CA VAL A 28 -9.38 -13.05 -3.10
C VAL A 28 -8.67 -14.07 -2.21
N LYS A 29 -7.86 -14.92 -2.83
CA LYS A 29 -7.06 -15.94 -2.16
C LYS A 29 -5.58 -15.56 -2.20
N PRO A 30 -4.75 -16.06 -1.26
CA PRO A 30 -3.31 -15.82 -1.28
C PRO A 30 -2.64 -16.11 -2.64
N GLU A 31 -3.06 -17.18 -3.33
CA GLU A 31 -2.51 -17.57 -4.63
C GLU A 31 -2.64 -16.45 -5.70
N HIS A 32 -3.67 -15.63 -5.61
CA HIS A 32 -3.90 -14.53 -6.55
C HIS A 32 -2.87 -13.41 -6.42
N LEU A 33 -2.23 -13.30 -5.26
CA LEU A 33 -1.25 -12.26 -4.91
C LEU A 33 0.18 -12.77 -4.83
N GLU A 34 0.39 -14.08 -4.74
CA GLU A 34 1.68 -14.69 -4.43
C GLU A 34 2.81 -14.21 -5.37
N ASN A 35 2.53 -14.15 -6.67
CA ASN A 35 3.53 -13.75 -7.67
C ASN A 35 3.96 -12.28 -7.53
N SER A 36 3.05 -11.40 -7.13
CA SER A 36 3.33 -9.95 -6.98
C SER A 36 3.80 -9.58 -5.58
N PHE A 37 3.53 -10.42 -4.58
CA PHE A 37 3.68 -10.02 -3.17
C PHE A 37 5.13 -9.71 -2.78
N ASN A 38 6.09 -10.49 -3.28
CA ASN A 38 7.50 -10.21 -3.04
C ASN A 38 7.95 -8.88 -3.68
N HIS A 39 7.43 -8.57 -4.86
CA HIS A 39 7.70 -7.30 -5.53
C HIS A 39 7.08 -6.12 -4.74
N ILE A 40 5.85 -6.28 -4.27
CA ILE A 40 5.19 -5.30 -3.39
C ILE A 40 6.06 -5.01 -2.16
N LEU A 41 6.49 -6.05 -1.45
CA LEU A 41 7.31 -5.90 -0.24
C LEU A 41 8.67 -5.26 -0.52
N LYS A 42 9.30 -5.56 -1.66
CA LYS A 42 10.56 -4.90 -2.07
C LYS A 42 10.37 -3.41 -2.30
N ARG A 43 9.28 -3.00 -2.96
CA ARG A 43 8.96 -1.59 -3.19
C ARG A 43 8.71 -0.86 -1.86
N VAL A 44 7.92 -1.48 -0.98
CA VAL A 44 7.66 -0.95 0.38
C VAL A 44 8.96 -0.78 1.15
N GLU A 45 9.80 -1.82 1.20
CA GLU A 45 11.08 -1.78 1.90
C GLU A 45 12.00 -0.67 1.36
N TYR A 46 12.11 -0.58 0.04
CA TYR A 46 12.91 0.48 -0.60
C TYR A 46 12.43 1.87 -0.18
N CYS A 47 11.13 2.13 -0.34
CA CYS A 47 10.53 3.42 0.04
C CYS A 47 10.74 3.72 1.52
N PHE A 48 10.40 2.78 2.40
CA PHE A 48 10.49 2.98 3.85
C PHE A 48 11.93 3.17 4.33
N SER A 49 12.90 2.52 3.69
CA SER A 49 14.33 2.66 4.03
C SER A 49 14.86 4.08 3.80
N GLN A 50 14.21 4.85 2.94
CA GLN A 50 14.58 6.23 2.62
C GLN A 50 13.91 7.26 3.55
N VAL A 51 12.96 6.82 4.40
CA VAL A 51 12.24 7.72 5.30
C VAL A 51 12.98 7.81 6.64
N ASN A 52 13.55 8.98 6.92
CA ASN A 52 14.23 9.23 8.19
C ASN A 52 13.24 9.69 9.28
N ASN A 53 12.48 8.73 9.82
CA ASN A 53 11.44 8.96 10.81
C ASN A 53 11.42 7.79 11.80
N LYS A 54 11.18 8.08 13.09
CA LYS A 54 11.15 7.08 14.18
C LYS A 54 10.12 5.96 13.98
N TYR A 55 9.09 6.19 13.17
CA TYR A 55 8.08 5.16 12.87
C TYR A 55 8.51 4.19 11.77
N PHE A 56 9.47 4.61 10.93
CA PHE A 56 10.00 3.82 9.82
C PHE A 56 11.33 3.15 10.13
N ARG A 57 11.96 3.51 11.26
CA ARG A 57 13.24 2.94 11.69
C ARG A 57 13.23 2.62 13.18
N SER A 58 13.81 1.47 13.52
CA SER A 58 14.07 1.06 14.89
C SER A 58 15.39 0.27 14.92
N ASP A 59 16.30 0.65 15.80
CA ASP A 59 17.62 0.00 15.97
C ASP A 59 18.42 -0.11 14.66
N GLY A 60 18.32 0.93 13.82
CA GLY A 60 19.01 0.99 12.53
C GLY A 60 18.34 0.19 11.41
N GLU A 61 17.26 -0.50 11.70
CA GLU A 61 16.53 -1.34 10.74
C GLU A 61 15.25 -0.64 10.27
N THR A 62 14.89 -0.84 8.98
CA THR A 62 13.60 -0.42 8.41
C THR A 62 12.47 -1.25 9.03
N VAL A 63 11.38 -0.57 9.41
CA VAL A 63 10.23 -1.19 10.09
C VAL A 63 8.95 -0.97 9.29
N PHE A 64 8.16 -2.03 9.14
CA PHE A 64 6.79 -1.98 8.67
C PHE A 64 5.84 -2.52 9.74
N ASN A 65 4.99 -1.64 10.27
CA ASN A 65 3.96 -2.00 11.23
C ASN A 65 2.58 -1.93 10.56
N HIS A 66 1.89 -3.05 10.42
CA HIS A 66 0.56 -3.13 9.82
C HIS A 66 -0.51 -2.32 10.58
N LEU A 67 -0.26 -2.01 11.86
CA LEU A 67 -1.14 -1.17 12.69
C LEU A 67 -0.84 0.34 12.55
N ASN A 68 0.21 0.71 11.83
CA ASN A 68 0.45 2.11 11.46
C ASN A 68 -0.32 2.41 10.18
N GLY A 69 -1.40 3.20 10.31
CA GLY A 69 -2.30 3.50 9.19
C GLY A 69 -1.62 4.16 8.00
N ASP A 70 -0.67 5.07 8.25
CA ASP A 70 0.08 5.75 7.18
C ASP A 70 0.93 4.74 6.40
N GLN A 71 1.65 3.86 7.09
CA GLN A 71 2.43 2.80 6.47
C GLN A 71 1.55 1.80 5.72
N TYR A 72 0.42 1.43 6.29
CA TYR A 72 -0.49 0.48 5.68
C TYR A 72 -1.18 1.08 4.44
N ALA A 73 -1.52 2.38 4.46
CA ALA A 73 -2.03 3.08 3.28
C ALA A 73 -1.02 3.11 2.13
N MET A 74 0.26 3.33 2.45
CA MET A 74 1.35 3.25 1.46
C MET A 74 1.51 1.83 0.92
N PHE A 75 1.48 0.82 1.78
CA PHE A 75 1.51 -0.59 1.37
C PHE A 75 0.36 -0.92 0.41
N LEU A 76 -0.86 -0.49 0.70
CA LEU A 76 -2.02 -0.74 -0.17
C LEU A 76 -1.90 -0.05 -1.54
N TYR A 77 -1.36 1.17 -1.58
CA TYR A 77 -1.07 1.81 -2.87
C TYR A 77 -0.04 0.99 -3.67
N PHE A 78 1.09 0.62 -3.05
CA PHE A 78 2.09 -0.21 -3.72
C PHE A 78 1.50 -1.54 -4.20
N ALA A 79 0.64 -2.15 -3.39
CA ALA A 79 -0.02 -3.40 -3.74
C ALA A 79 -0.92 -3.25 -4.98
N ALA A 80 -1.80 -2.24 -4.99
CA ALA A 80 -2.70 -1.99 -6.11
C ALA A 80 -1.94 -1.68 -7.41
N ASN A 81 -0.97 -0.77 -7.34
CA ASN A 81 -0.15 -0.36 -8.48
C ASN A 81 0.70 -1.52 -9.02
N THR A 82 1.32 -2.30 -8.13
CA THR A 82 2.16 -3.46 -8.54
C THR A 82 1.31 -4.55 -9.20
N VAL A 83 0.18 -4.92 -8.61
CA VAL A 83 -0.73 -5.93 -9.19
C VAL A 83 -1.19 -5.50 -10.58
N TYR A 84 -1.55 -4.24 -10.75
CA TYR A 84 -1.93 -3.70 -12.05
C TYR A 84 -0.78 -3.77 -13.07
N LYS A 85 0.42 -3.33 -12.69
CA LYS A 85 1.58 -3.26 -13.60
C LYS A 85 2.15 -4.64 -13.95
N ASP A 86 2.24 -5.53 -12.97
CA ASP A 86 2.89 -6.83 -13.16
C ASP A 86 2.00 -7.85 -13.87
N SER A 87 0.68 -7.80 -13.64
CA SER A 87 -0.22 -8.87 -14.09
C SER A 87 -1.51 -8.36 -14.75
N ASN A 88 -1.71 -7.06 -14.81
CA ASN A 88 -2.92 -6.42 -15.35
C ASN A 88 -4.23 -7.00 -14.77
N GLN A 89 -4.20 -7.43 -13.51
CA GLN A 89 -5.38 -7.89 -12.76
C GLN A 89 -6.21 -6.67 -12.31
N VAL A 90 -6.96 -6.09 -13.23
CA VAL A 90 -7.71 -4.84 -13.03
C VAL A 90 -8.70 -4.94 -11.88
N GLU A 91 -9.45 -6.04 -11.80
CA GLU A 91 -10.43 -6.25 -10.72
C GLU A 91 -9.76 -6.29 -9.34
N LEU A 92 -8.66 -7.05 -9.21
CA LEU A 92 -7.91 -7.14 -7.96
C LEU A 92 -7.29 -5.79 -7.58
N ALA A 93 -6.66 -5.10 -8.53
CA ALA A 93 -6.11 -3.77 -8.31
C ALA A 93 -7.18 -2.77 -7.86
N THR A 94 -8.39 -2.84 -8.45
CA THR A 94 -9.54 -2.02 -8.07
C THR A 94 -9.99 -2.33 -6.64
N LYS A 95 -10.09 -3.60 -6.27
CA LYS A 95 -10.45 -3.99 -4.89
C LYS A 95 -9.44 -3.47 -3.87
N ILE A 96 -8.14 -3.55 -4.17
CA ILE A 96 -7.09 -3.04 -3.28
C ILE A 96 -7.17 -1.52 -3.15
N PHE A 97 -7.37 -0.82 -4.25
CA PHE A 97 -7.59 0.62 -4.27
C PHE A 97 -8.81 1.02 -3.41
N LEU A 98 -9.95 0.33 -3.58
CA LEU A 98 -11.14 0.57 -2.77
C LEU A 98 -10.92 0.28 -1.30
N LEU A 99 -10.20 -0.78 -0.96
CA LEU A 99 -9.85 -1.08 0.43
C LEU A 99 -9.08 0.08 1.06
N ASN A 100 -8.12 0.66 0.37
CA ASN A 100 -7.37 1.82 0.84
C ASN A 100 -8.28 3.03 1.06
N LYS A 101 -9.22 3.23 0.16
CA LYS A 101 -10.23 4.28 0.27
C LYS A 101 -11.13 4.10 1.48
N TYR A 102 -11.59 2.87 1.74
CA TYR A 102 -12.45 2.55 2.87
C TYR A 102 -11.72 2.65 4.21
N LEU A 103 -10.47 2.16 4.29
CA LEU A 103 -9.71 2.15 5.54
C LEU A 103 -9.11 3.52 5.88
N HIS A 104 -8.63 4.26 4.89
CA HIS A 104 -7.79 5.43 5.12
C HIS A 104 -8.34 6.72 4.53
N GLY A 105 -9.46 6.65 3.77
CA GLY A 105 -10.05 7.84 3.15
C GLY A 105 -9.15 8.52 2.12
N ILE A 106 -8.23 7.78 1.52
CA ILE A 106 -7.33 8.27 0.46
C ILE A 106 -7.79 7.76 -0.90
N ASP A 107 -7.81 8.65 -1.88
CA ASP A 107 -8.02 8.32 -3.28
C ASP A 107 -6.71 8.43 -4.05
N ALA A 108 -5.96 7.33 -4.11
CA ALA A 108 -4.74 7.19 -4.90
C ALA A 108 -4.94 6.01 -5.86
N PHE A 109 -5.47 6.30 -7.04
CA PHE A 109 -5.84 5.28 -8.02
C PHE A 109 -4.60 4.51 -8.51
N TYR A 110 -4.74 3.22 -8.71
CA TYR A 110 -3.60 2.34 -9.02
C TYR A 110 -2.86 2.67 -10.32
N GLU A 111 -3.49 3.39 -11.27
CA GLU A 111 -2.81 3.89 -12.48
C GLU A 111 -2.04 5.20 -12.26
N VAL A 112 -2.25 5.87 -11.14
CA VAL A 112 -1.49 7.07 -10.80
C VAL A 112 -0.08 6.68 -10.40
N GLU A 113 0.91 7.18 -11.12
CA GLU A 113 2.32 6.87 -10.87
C GLU A 113 2.89 7.78 -9.78
N LEU A 114 2.90 7.28 -8.55
CA LEU A 114 3.67 7.92 -7.48
C LEU A 114 5.15 7.52 -7.61
N PRO A 115 6.09 8.34 -7.12
CA PRO A 115 7.51 8.03 -7.17
C PRO A 115 7.84 6.83 -6.27
N ASP A 116 9.06 6.31 -6.40
CA ASP A 116 9.52 5.19 -5.57
C ASP A 116 9.64 5.56 -4.09
N ILE A 117 9.84 6.84 -3.79
CA ILE A 117 10.00 7.38 -2.43
C ILE A 117 8.96 8.47 -2.21
N PHE A 118 7.99 8.17 -1.36
CA PHE A 118 6.96 9.13 -0.92
C PHE A 118 6.51 8.80 0.51
N VAL A 119 5.79 9.70 1.16
CA VAL A 119 5.21 9.48 2.48
C VAL A 119 3.79 10.01 2.53
N PHE A 120 2.87 9.20 2.98
CA PHE A 120 1.54 9.62 3.43
C PHE A 120 1.60 9.96 4.93
N VAL A 121 1.08 11.12 5.29
CA VAL A 121 0.95 11.55 6.69
C VAL A 121 -0.51 11.89 6.96
N HIS A 122 -1.21 11.02 7.68
CA HIS A 122 -2.63 11.18 7.96
C HIS A 122 -3.46 11.50 6.71
N PRO A 123 -3.43 10.67 5.65
CA PRO A 123 -3.85 11.07 4.30
C PRO A 123 -5.37 11.18 4.09
N LEU A 124 -6.15 11.26 5.15
CA LEU A 124 -7.62 11.36 5.11
C LEU A 124 -8.11 12.51 4.22
N GLY A 125 -9.04 12.19 3.31
CA GLY A 125 -9.62 13.16 2.38
C GLY A 125 -8.67 13.65 1.30
N THR A 126 -7.57 12.95 1.08
CA THR A 126 -6.60 13.27 0.03
C THR A 126 -6.98 12.56 -1.27
N VAL A 127 -6.90 13.31 -2.38
CA VAL A 127 -7.09 12.79 -3.74
C VAL A 127 -5.82 13.06 -4.54
N LEU A 128 -5.15 12.01 -4.97
CA LEU A 128 -3.97 12.10 -5.83
C LEU A 128 -4.35 11.79 -7.27
N GLY A 129 -4.50 12.82 -8.07
CA GLY A 129 -4.83 12.72 -9.49
C GLY A 129 -3.62 12.42 -10.36
N ARG A 130 -3.85 12.35 -11.67
CA ARG A 130 -2.77 12.19 -12.65
C ARG A 130 -1.85 13.40 -12.63
N GLY A 131 -0.55 13.16 -12.54
CA GLY A 131 0.47 14.19 -12.46
C GLY A 131 1.86 13.59 -12.43
N ASN A 132 2.85 14.46 -12.39
CA ASN A 132 4.26 14.07 -12.24
C ASN A 132 4.66 14.32 -10.78
N TYR A 133 4.96 13.25 -10.07
CA TYR A 133 5.39 13.29 -8.68
C TYR A 133 6.87 12.92 -8.59
N SER A 134 7.64 13.77 -7.91
CA SER A 134 9.08 13.53 -7.70
C SER A 134 9.34 12.74 -6.43
N ASN A 135 10.48 12.04 -6.37
CA ASN A 135 10.93 11.38 -5.15
C ASN A 135 10.97 12.35 -3.97
N TYR A 136 10.75 11.79 -2.78
CA TYR A 136 10.60 12.51 -1.51
C TYR A 136 9.33 13.36 -1.43
N PHE A 137 8.32 13.01 -2.23
CA PHE A 137 6.99 13.58 -2.13
C PHE A 137 6.34 13.24 -0.79
N ILE A 138 5.86 14.24 -0.09
CA ILE A 138 5.14 14.07 1.19
C ILE A 138 3.77 14.70 1.04
N VAL A 139 2.73 13.96 1.39
CA VAL A 139 1.36 14.45 1.32
C VAL A 139 0.65 14.24 2.65
N TYR A 140 -0.04 15.28 3.08
CA TYR A 140 -0.85 15.32 4.28
C TYR A 140 -2.34 15.14 3.94
N GLN A 141 -3.20 15.33 4.94
CA GLN A 141 -4.64 15.22 4.77
C GLN A 141 -5.21 16.33 3.87
N ARG A 142 -6.34 16.03 3.22
CA ARG A 142 -7.14 16.98 2.42
C ARG A 142 -6.36 17.68 1.30
N CYS A 143 -5.38 16.98 0.74
CA CYS A 143 -4.68 17.43 -0.46
C CYS A 143 -5.41 16.95 -1.72
N ASN A 144 -5.49 17.82 -2.74
CA ASN A 144 -6.05 17.49 -4.05
C ASN A 144 -5.48 18.41 -5.13
#